data_c0d5778c89adf5d6457f656484b91bee
#
_entry.id   c0d5778c89adf5d6457f656484b91bee
#
_cell.length_a   1.000
_cell.length_b   1.000
_cell.length_c   1.000
_cell.angle_alpha   90.00
_cell.angle_beta   90.00
_cell.angle_gamma   90.00
#
_symmetry.space_group_name_H-M   'P 1'
#
loop_
_entity.id
_entity.type
_entity.pdbx_description
1 polymer ?
#
loop_
_entity_poly.entity_id
_entity_poly.type
_entity_poly.pdbx_seq_one_letter_code
_entity_poly.pdbx_strand_id
1 'polypeptide(L)'
;AALRIKDWVYKEIVKEPTVSIPNALEVLQTRKGDCNEHTVLFNALARAAGIPAKTVVGVVYLRGAFYYHAWSEVWLGDWVALDSVLNQFPADVTHIKFLEGEIDRQIDILQLIGNLKIEVL
;
A
#
# COMPACT_ATOMS: atom_id res chain seq x y z
N ALA A 1 16.73 -0.99 -7.15
CA ALA A 1 16.24 0.28 -6.56
C ALA A 1 14.91 0.10 -5.82
N ALA A 2 13.93 -0.55 -6.43
CA ALA A 2 12.61 -0.73 -5.80
C ALA A 2 12.70 -1.48 -4.47
N LEU A 3 13.50 -2.54 -4.40
CA LEU A 3 13.68 -3.33 -3.17
C LEU A 3 14.30 -2.48 -2.05
N ARG A 4 15.29 -1.68 -2.36
CA ARG A 4 15.95 -0.79 -1.38
C ARG A 4 14.99 0.28 -0.87
N ILE A 5 14.19 0.85 -1.74
CA ILE A 5 13.17 1.84 -1.36
C ILE A 5 12.14 1.21 -0.43
N LYS A 6 11.66 0.02 -0.78
CA LYS A 6 10.72 -0.73 0.06
C LYS A 6 11.31 -1.01 1.45
N ASP A 7 12.55 -1.46 1.51
CA ASP A 7 13.21 -1.76 2.77
C ASP A 7 13.38 -0.51 3.62
N TRP A 8 13.76 0.60 3.00
CA TRP A 8 13.91 1.87 3.71
C TRP A 8 12.59 2.35 4.31
N VAL A 9 11.51 2.34 3.51
CA VAL A 9 10.18 2.74 3.98
C VAL A 9 9.71 1.84 5.12
N TYR A 10 9.90 0.54 4.98
CA TYR A 10 9.52 -0.41 6.02
C TYR A 10 10.23 -0.12 7.35
N LYS A 11 11.53 0.19 7.29
CA LYS A 11 12.34 0.43 8.50
C LYS A 11 12.10 1.80 9.12
N GLU A 12 11.99 2.84 8.29
CA GLU A 12 12.02 4.23 8.75
C GLU A 12 10.66 4.77 9.15
N ILE A 13 9.58 4.19 8.67
CA ILE A 13 8.24 4.67 8.98
C ILE A 13 7.66 3.83 10.12
N VAL A 14 7.37 4.49 11.24
CA VAL A 14 6.74 3.83 12.39
C VAL A 14 5.28 3.53 12.05
N LYS A 15 4.85 2.31 12.28
CA LYS A 15 3.48 1.87 12.01
C LYS A 15 2.54 2.42 13.07
N GLU A 16 1.69 3.37 12.67
CA GLU A 16 0.76 4.05 13.57
C GLU A 16 -0.50 4.41 12.80
N PRO A 17 -1.71 4.09 13.30
CA PRO A 17 -2.95 4.48 12.65
C PRO A 17 -3.07 6.00 12.53
N THR A 18 -3.51 6.47 11.38
CA THR A 18 -3.75 7.88 11.14
C THR A 18 -5.13 8.08 10.53
N VAL A 19 -5.68 9.29 10.67
CA VAL A 19 -6.99 9.64 10.16
C VAL A 19 -6.94 10.71 9.06
N SER A 20 -5.75 11.13 8.67
CA SER A 20 -5.56 12.17 7.65
C SER A 20 -5.30 11.57 6.27
N ILE A 21 -5.59 12.35 5.22
CA ILE A 21 -5.18 12.01 3.87
C ILE A 21 -3.68 12.31 3.76
N PRO A 22 -2.83 11.30 3.53
CA PRO A 22 -1.39 11.53 3.56
C PRO A 22 -0.88 12.15 2.28
N ASN A 23 0.21 12.94 2.39
CA ASN A 23 1.08 13.24 1.27
C ASN A 23 2.52 12.83 1.62
N ALA A 24 3.31 12.58 0.58
CA ALA A 24 4.64 12.01 0.76
C ALA A 24 5.57 12.90 1.59
N LEU A 25 5.49 14.22 1.42
CA LEU A 25 6.33 15.15 2.17
C LEU A 25 6.03 15.13 3.65
N GLU A 26 4.76 15.10 4.03
CA GLU A 26 4.37 15.00 5.43
C GLU A 26 4.82 13.69 6.05
N VAL A 27 4.66 12.58 5.33
CA VAL A 27 5.10 11.26 5.81
C VAL A 27 6.62 11.25 6.01
N LEU A 28 7.36 11.83 5.08
CA LEU A 28 8.81 11.93 5.19
C LEU A 28 9.24 12.75 6.42
N GLN A 29 8.48 13.77 6.77
CA GLN A 29 8.75 14.61 7.93
C GLN A 29 8.35 13.94 9.24
N THR A 30 7.16 13.34 9.30
CA THR A 30 6.62 12.74 10.53
C THR A 30 7.17 11.35 10.82
N ARG A 31 7.58 10.62 9.79
CA ARG A 31 8.13 9.25 9.87
C ARG A 31 7.22 8.26 10.55
N LYS A 32 5.90 8.45 10.41
CA LYS A 32 4.90 7.55 10.98
C LYS A 32 3.67 7.49 10.10
N GLY A 33 2.94 6.38 10.18
CA GLY A 33 1.70 6.19 9.44
C GLY A 33 1.31 4.73 9.29
N ASP A 34 0.20 4.52 8.61
CA ASP A 34 -0.39 3.23 8.31
C ASP A 34 -0.10 2.84 6.85
N CYS A 35 -0.85 1.89 6.29
CA CYS A 35 -0.64 1.40 4.92
C CYS A 35 -0.69 2.52 3.87
N ASN A 36 -1.57 3.50 4.03
CA ASN A 36 -1.68 4.62 3.11
C ASN A 36 -0.41 5.46 3.09
N GLU A 37 0.11 5.82 4.25
CA GLU A 37 1.30 6.64 4.39
C GLU A 37 2.54 5.92 3.84
N HIS A 38 2.69 4.63 4.15
CA HIS A 38 3.78 3.81 3.60
C HIS A 38 3.71 3.76 2.07
N THR A 39 2.51 3.52 1.53
CA THR A 39 2.31 3.39 0.09
C THR A 39 2.57 4.71 -0.65
N VAL A 40 2.05 5.82 -0.13
CA VAL A 40 2.25 7.15 -0.72
C VAL A 40 3.73 7.53 -0.74
N LEU A 41 4.43 7.31 0.36
CA LEU A 41 5.86 7.61 0.43
C LEU A 41 6.67 6.71 -0.50
N PHE A 42 6.39 5.40 -0.49
CA PHE A 42 7.07 4.47 -1.38
C PHE A 42 6.89 4.89 -2.84
N ASN A 43 5.65 5.19 -3.26
CA ASN A 43 5.38 5.57 -4.65
C ASN A 43 6.13 6.84 -5.05
N ALA A 44 6.17 7.84 -4.17
CA ALA A 44 6.89 9.08 -4.43
C ALA A 44 8.39 8.85 -4.61
N LEU A 45 8.99 8.04 -3.74
CA LEU A 45 10.42 7.71 -3.81
C LEU A 45 10.74 6.88 -5.07
N ALA A 46 9.89 5.91 -5.39
CA ALA A 46 10.05 5.11 -6.61
C ALA A 46 9.97 5.98 -7.86
N ARG A 47 8.97 6.84 -7.94
CA ARG A 47 8.81 7.77 -9.07
C ARG A 47 9.99 8.74 -9.18
N ALA A 48 10.50 9.23 -8.06
CA ALA A 48 11.68 10.09 -8.04
C ALA A 48 12.93 9.36 -8.54
N ALA A 49 13.00 8.04 -8.36
CA ALA A 49 14.07 7.19 -8.87
C ALA A 49 13.84 6.73 -10.32
N GLY A 50 12.79 7.20 -10.99
CA GLY A 50 12.48 6.84 -12.37
C GLY A 50 11.71 5.53 -12.53
N ILE A 51 11.15 4.98 -11.46
CA ILE A 51 10.38 3.73 -11.49
C ILE A 51 8.89 4.08 -11.46
N PRO A 52 8.11 3.73 -12.51
CA PRO A 52 6.67 3.90 -12.46
C PRO A 52 6.07 3.11 -11.29
N ALA A 53 5.23 3.77 -10.52
CA ALA A 53 4.58 3.17 -9.35
C ALA A 53 3.15 3.66 -9.24
N LYS A 54 2.27 2.80 -8.75
CA LYS A 54 0.86 3.15 -8.54
C LYS A 54 0.34 2.55 -7.25
N THR A 55 -0.67 3.18 -6.67
CA THR A 55 -1.38 2.69 -5.50
C THR A 55 -2.40 1.64 -5.91
N VAL A 56 -2.45 0.57 -5.15
CA VAL A 56 -3.47 -0.47 -5.25
C VAL A 56 -4.19 -0.55 -3.92
N VAL A 57 -5.50 -0.65 -3.96
CA VAL A 57 -6.32 -0.80 -2.75
C VAL A 57 -7.19 -2.05 -2.87
N GLY A 58 -7.41 -2.68 -1.75
CA GLY A 58 -8.19 -3.91 -1.66
C GLY A 58 -8.23 -4.40 -0.23
N VAL A 59 -8.14 -5.71 -0.06
CA VAL A 59 -8.10 -6.34 1.25
C VAL A 59 -6.92 -7.28 1.36
N VAL A 60 -6.44 -7.46 2.58
CA VAL A 60 -5.43 -8.45 2.91
C VAL A 60 -5.99 -9.41 3.96
N TYR A 61 -5.71 -10.70 3.79
CA TYR A 61 -6.10 -11.72 4.76
C TYR A 61 -5.02 -11.85 5.82
N LEU A 62 -5.39 -11.55 7.06
CA LEU A 62 -4.50 -11.63 8.22
C LEU A 62 -5.23 -12.26 9.39
N ARG A 63 -4.68 -13.33 9.96
CA ARG A 63 -5.16 -13.93 11.21
C ARG A 63 -6.66 -14.23 11.22
N GLY A 64 -7.16 -14.80 10.14
CA GLY A 64 -8.55 -15.24 10.04
C GLY A 64 -9.55 -14.17 9.61
N ALA A 65 -9.10 -12.97 9.23
CA ALA A 65 -9.99 -11.90 8.80
C ALA A 65 -9.40 -11.13 7.61
N PHE A 66 -10.28 -10.48 6.87
CA PHE A 66 -9.89 -9.57 5.80
C PHE A 66 -9.93 -8.13 6.30
N TYR A 67 -8.86 -7.38 6.02
CA TYR A 67 -8.74 -5.97 6.39
C TYR A 67 -8.51 -5.13 5.15
N TYR A 68 -9.11 -3.93 5.13
CA TYR A 68 -8.75 -2.93 4.15
C TYR A 68 -7.23 -2.73 4.15
N HIS A 69 -6.65 -2.64 2.95
CA HIS A 69 -5.21 -2.45 2.83
C HIS A 69 -4.88 -1.72 1.54
N ALA A 70 -3.80 -0.97 1.57
CA ALA A 70 -3.21 -0.32 0.40
C ALA A 70 -1.77 -0.79 0.25
N TRP A 71 -1.37 -1.00 -0.99
CA TRP A 71 0.00 -1.37 -1.34
C TRP A 71 0.37 -0.77 -2.69
N SER A 72 1.50 -1.16 -3.24
CA SER A 72 2.01 -0.58 -4.47
C SER A 72 2.17 -1.62 -5.56
N GLU A 73 2.06 -1.18 -6.83
CA GLU A 73 2.58 -1.91 -7.97
C GLU A 73 3.64 -1.06 -8.64
N VAL A 74 4.75 -1.68 -9.02
CA VAL A 74 5.86 -1.03 -9.72
C VAL A 74 6.09 -1.66 -11.07
N TRP A 75 6.55 -0.86 -12.03
CA TRP A 75 6.89 -1.34 -13.36
C TRP A 75 8.36 -1.71 -13.43
N LEU A 76 8.63 -3.00 -13.59
CA LEU A 76 9.97 -3.56 -13.73
C LEU A 76 10.07 -4.43 -14.99
N GLY A 77 9.44 -3.97 -16.08
CA GLY A 77 9.22 -4.79 -17.28
C GLY A 77 7.90 -5.52 -17.27
N ASP A 78 7.27 -5.58 -16.12
CA ASP A 78 5.92 -6.02 -15.84
C ASP A 78 5.47 -5.33 -14.56
N TRP A 79 4.17 -5.29 -14.29
CA TRP A 79 3.67 -4.74 -13.02
C TRP A 79 3.85 -5.78 -11.90
N VAL A 80 4.60 -5.40 -10.88
CA VAL A 80 4.90 -6.26 -9.74
C VAL A 80 4.35 -5.61 -8.47
N ALA A 81 3.52 -6.35 -7.73
CA ALA A 81 2.98 -5.89 -6.46
C ALA A 81 4.04 -5.98 -5.36
N LEU A 82 4.11 -4.95 -4.52
CA LEU A 82 4.94 -4.97 -3.32
C LEU A 82 4.24 -4.27 -2.16
N ASP A 83 4.61 -4.64 -0.95
CA ASP A 83 4.00 -4.12 0.27
C ASP A 83 5.08 -3.59 1.20
N SER A 84 5.15 -2.28 1.34
CA SER A 84 6.15 -1.62 2.20
C SER A 84 5.76 -1.63 3.68
N VAL A 85 4.52 -1.97 4.01
CA VAL A 85 4.07 -2.15 5.41
C VAL A 85 4.41 -3.54 5.92
N LEU A 86 4.11 -4.57 5.12
CA LEU A 86 4.32 -5.97 5.48
C LEU A 86 5.68 -6.50 5.04
N ASN A 87 6.49 -5.65 4.41
CA ASN A 87 7.84 -5.99 3.94
C ASN A 87 7.84 -7.16 2.94
N GLN A 88 6.97 -7.09 1.93
CA GLN A 88 6.84 -8.14 0.92
C GLN A 88 7.22 -7.65 -0.47
N PHE A 89 7.98 -8.47 -1.18
CA PHE A 89 8.37 -8.25 -2.57
C PHE A 89 8.60 -9.63 -3.24
N PRO A 90 7.66 -10.07 -4.10
CA PRO A 90 6.34 -9.50 -4.38
C PRO A 90 5.37 -9.65 -3.20
N ALA A 91 4.28 -8.87 -3.22
CA ALA A 91 3.19 -9.06 -2.27
C ALA A 91 2.58 -10.45 -2.45
N ASP A 92 2.25 -11.11 -1.34
CA ASP A 92 1.81 -12.48 -1.36
C ASP A 92 0.33 -12.65 -1.77
N VAL A 93 -0.12 -13.89 -1.86
CA VAL A 93 -1.47 -14.23 -2.32
C VAL A 93 -2.59 -13.87 -1.33
N THR A 94 -2.25 -13.38 -0.14
CA THR A 94 -3.24 -12.88 0.83
C THR A 94 -3.81 -11.52 0.42
N HIS A 95 -3.21 -10.85 -0.57
CA HIS A 95 -3.66 -9.57 -1.09
C HIS A 95 -4.69 -9.77 -2.19
N ILE A 96 -5.87 -9.16 -2.02
CA ILE A 96 -6.93 -9.17 -3.03
C ILE A 96 -7.15 -7.74 -3.50
N LYS A 97 -6.75 -7.47 -4.74
CA LYS A 97 -6.86 -6.16 -5.37
C LYS A 97 -8.29 -5.89 -5.83
N PHE A 98 -8.83 -4.73 -5.45
CA PHE A 98 -10.13 -4.27 -5.90
C PHE A 98 -10.04 -3.11 -6.88
N LEU A 99 -9.19 -2.11 -6.58
CA LEU A 99 -9.04 -0.91 -7.39
C LEU A 99 -7.58 -0.50 -7.51
N GLU A 100 -7.28 0.21 -8.60
CA GLU A 100 -6.04 0.96 -8.76
C GLU A 100 -6.34 2.45 -8.66
N GLY A 101 -5.44 3.22 -8.09
CA GLY A 101 -5.56 4.68 -8.05
C GLY A 101 -5.19 5.27 -6.71
N GLU A 102 -5.29 6.57 -6.64
CA GLU A 102 -4.89 7.33 -5.46
C GLU A 102 -5.88 7.15 -4.31
N ILE A 103 -5.46 7.59 -3.15
CA ILE A 103 -6.16 7.42 -1.88
C ILE A 103 -7.55 8.07 -1.85
N ASP A 104 -7.80 9.06 -2.69
CA ASP A 104 -9.10 9.69 -2.83
C ASP A 104 -10.22 8.72 -3.23
N ARG A 105 -9.86 7.53 -3.72
CA ARG A 105 -10.85 6.48 -4.04
C ARG A 105 -11.14 5.54 -2.87
N GLN A 106 -10.65 5.83 -1.69
CA GLN A 106 -10.89 4.99 -0.50
C GLN A 106 -12.37 4.88 -0.14
N ILE A 107 -13.14 5.93 -0.34
CA ILE A 107 -14.58 5.90 -0.03
C ILE A 107 -15.27 4.82 -0.86
N ASP A 108 -14.94 4.71 -2.15
CA ASP A 108 -15.48 3.68 -3.03
C ASP A 108 -15.15 2.28 -2.53
N ILE A 109 -13.91 2.08 -2.09
CA ILE A 109 -13.44 0.80 -1.56
C ILE A 109 -14.14 0.44 -0.25
N LEU A 110 -14.31 1.40 0.64
CA LEU A 110 -14.98 1.15 1.92
C LEU A 110 -16.44 0.77 1.71
N GLN A 111 -17.12 1.38 0.75
CA GLN A 111 -18.49 1.01 0.38
C GLN A 111 -18.53 -0.40 -0.19
N LEU A 112 -17.56 -0.76 -1.04
CA LEU A 112 -17.47 -2.09 -1.62
C LEU A 112 -17.26 -3.15 -0.54
N ILE A 113 -16.32 -2.92 0.38
CA ILE A 113 -16.00 -3.84 1.48
C ILE A 113 -17.21 -4.04 2.38
N GLY A 114 -18.00 -2.99 2.66
CA GLY A 114 -19.21 -3.07 3.47
C GLY A 114 -20.30 -3.95 2.85
N ASN A 115 -20.24 -4.22 1.55
CA ASN A 115 -21.23 -5.01 0.83
C ASN A 115 -20.67 -6.34 0.31
N LEU A 116 -19.42 -6.66 0.60
CA LEU A 116 -18.77 -7.88 0.16
C LEU A 116 -18.76 -8.94 1.24
N LYS A 117 -19.02 -10.17 0.81
CA LYS A 117 -18.82 -11.37 1.61
C LYS A 117 -17.75 -12.21 0.92
N ILE A 118 -16.63 -12.42 1.60
CA ILE A 118 -15.50 -13.19 1.06
C ILE A 118 -15.41 -14.49 1.83
N GLU A 119 -15.44 -15.60 1.11
CA GLU A 119 -15.28 -16.92 1.68
C GLU A 119 -13.93 -17.50 1.25
N VAL A 120 -13.19 -18.07 2.20
CA VAL A 120 -11.95 -18.81 1.94
C VAL A 120 -12.31 -20.29 1.95
N LEU A 121 -12.13 -20.95 0.81
CA LEU A 121 -12.40 -22.36 0.64
C LEU A 121 -11.17 -23.23 0.95
#